data_e85d010010e457754acc80a10e4a7051
#
_entry.id   e85d010010e457754acc80a10e4a7051
#
_cell.length_a   1.000
_cell.length_b   1.000
_cell.length_c   1.000
_cell.angle_alpha   90.00
_cell.angle_beta   90.00
_cell.angle_gamma   90.00
#
_symmetry.space_group_name_H-M   'P 1'
#
loop_
_entity.id
_entity.type
_entity.pdbx_description
1 polymer ?
#
loop_
_entity_poly.entity_id
_entity_poly.type
_entity_poly.pdbx_seq_one_letter_code
_entity_poly.pdbx_strand_id
1 'polypeptide(L)'
;MEAQLSAIEELVAEEINGIALAPYNDSRIRDKINLLSEQGIPVVTLNTDIENTRRIAYVGSHYTKSGSTAAGLLRLMTHGEVHVGIITGSSNILCHTERIAGFTESLKPFSDTIHIAEIVEVHDDEFESYEKTTVLLKRHPEINALYFVAGGVYGGCRSVKALGLQNQMRIVAYDMVPTTKELLRQGIISAVICQQPKLQGSKPLALLFTYLTTGELPDREQHYVAVDIRIRENCD
;
A
#
# COMPACT_ATOMS: atom_id res chain seq x y z
N MET A 1 -0.24 17.09 -2.08
CA MET A 1 -1.11 17.58 -1.00
C MET A 1 -1.89 18.81 -1.44
N GLU A 2 -1.28 19.96 -1.86
CA GLU A 2 -2.02 21.14 -2.33
C GLU A 2 -3.05 20.82 -3.42
N ALA A 3 -2.68 19.99 -4.41
CA ALA A 3 -3.59 19.55 -5.45
C ALA A 3 -4.82 18.79 -4.91
N GLN A 4 -4.67 18.04 -3.81
CA GLN A 4 -5.80 17.34 -3.20
C GLN A 4 -6.76 18.32 -2.49
N LEU A 5 -6.23 19.35 -1.82
CA LEU A 5 -7.05 20.41 -1.21
C LEU A 5 -7.82 21.16 -2.29
N SER A 6 -7.16 21.57 -3.38
CA SER A 6 -7.82 22.23 -4.52
C SER A 6 -8.93 21.37 -5.12
N ALA A 7 -8.66 20.08 -5.35
CA ALA A 7 -9.68 19.16 -5.88
C ALA A 7 -10.90 19.00 -4.94
N ILE A 8 -10.68 18.98 -3.62
CA ILE A 8 -11.79 18.94 -2.65
C ILE A 8 -12.60 20.24 -2.74
N GLU A 9 -11.95 21.40 -2.86
CA GLU A 9 -12.63 22.70 -2.97
C GLU A 9 -13.43 22.82 -4.26
N GLU A 10 -12.89 22.36 -5.38
CA GLU A 10 -13.61 22.30 -6.66
C GLU A 10 -14.88 21.44 -6.55
N LEU A 11 -14.77 20.24 -5.94
CA LEU A 11 -15.93 19.37 -5.73
C LEU A 11 -16.98 20.03 -4.82
N VAL A 12 -16.57 20.70 -3.74
CA VAL A 12 -17.50 21.42 -2.86
C VAL A 12 -18.23 22.54 -3.59
N ALA A 13 -17.54 23.25 -4.49
CA ALA A 13 -18.16 24.26 -5.33
C ALA A 13 -19.18 23.72 -6.32
N GLU A 14 -19.11 22.43 -6.65
CA GLU A 14 -20.11 21.69 -7.46
C GLU A 14 -21.30 21.16 -6.62
N GLU A 15 -21.42 21.56 -5.36
CA GLU A 15 -22.54 21.21 -4.45
C GLU A 15 -22.69 19.68 -4.24
N ILE A 16 -21.58 18.95 -4.09
CA ILE A 16 -21.61 17.50 -3.82
C ILE A 16 -22.28 17.17 -2.49
N ASN A 17 -22.92 16.00 -2.42
CA ASN A 17 -23.60 15.53 -1.21
C ASN A 17 -22.71 14.67 -0.30
N GLY A 18 -21.58 14.17 -0.77
CA GLY A 18 -20.62 13.36 0.00
C GLY A 18 -19.38 13.05 -0.81
N ILE A 19 -18.32 12.61 -0.16
CA ILE A 19 -17.02 12.36 -0.81
C ILE A 19 -16.41 11.04 -0.36
N ALA A 20 -15.91 10.25 -1.33
CA ALA A 20 -15.02 9.12 -1.09
C ALA A 20 -13.57 9.58 -1.36
N LEU A 21 -12.70 9.51 -0.36
CA LEU A 21 -11.38 10.15 -0.39
C LEU A 21 -10.28 9.15 0.01
N ALA A 22 -9.21 9.07 -0.79
CA ALA A 22 -7.94 8.48 -0.37
C ALA A 22 -7.04 9.62 0.16
N PRO A 23 -7.00 9.87 1.47
CA PRO A 23 -6.40 11.07 2.02
C PRO A 23 -4.88 11.02 2.02
N TYR A 24 -4.25 12.14 1.72
CA TYR A 24 -2.86 12.38 2.05
C TYR A 24 -2.74 12.61 3.57
N ASN A 25 -1.77 11.99 4.23
CA ASN A 25 -1.61 12.10 5.69
C ASN A 25 -0.98 13.44 6.08
N ASP A 26 -1.79 14.50 6.07
CA ASP A 26 -1.41 15.87 6.39
C ASP A 26 -2.51 16.52 7.26
N SER A 27 -2.13 17.31 8.25
CA SER A 27 -3.08 17.96 9.16
C SER A 27 -4.14 18.81 8.44
N ARG A 28 -3.79 19.45 7.33
CA ARG A 28 -4.71 20.28 6.54
C ARG A 28 -5.79 19.43 5.85
N ILE A 29 -5.46 18.21 5.41
CA ILE A 29 -6.46 17.26 4.87
C ILE A 29 -7.39 16.79 5.99
N ARG A 30 -6.83 16.46 7.16
CA ARG A 30 -7.62 16.12 8.35
C ARG A 30 -8.61 17.23 8.71
N ASP A 31 -8.11 18.47 8.80
CA ASP A 31 -8.91 19.62 9.16
C ASP A 31 -10.00 19.92 8.10
N LYS A 32 -9.68 19.71 6.81
CA LYS A 32 -10.65 19.79 5.70
C LYS A 32 -11.74 18.75 5.81
N ILE A 33 -11.41 17.47 6.13
CA ILE A 33 -12.41 16.41 6.36
C ILE A 33 -13.34 16.79 7.53
N ASN A 34 -12.80 17.32 8.62
CA ASN A 34 -13.58 17.76 9.76
C ASN A 34 -14.53 18.91 9.40
N LEU A 35 -14.05 19.88 8.64
CA LEU A 35 -14.86 21.00 8.14
C LEU A 35 -16.00 20.51 7.22
N LEU A 36 -15.73 19.58 6.31
CA LEU A 36 -16.78 18.98 5.45
C LEU A 36 -17.88 18.32 6.28
N SER A 37 -17.50 17.59 7.32
CA SER A 37 -18.46 16.97 8.25
C SER A 37 -19.33 18.02 8.96
N GLU A 38 -18.74 19.16 9.39
CA GLU A 38 -19.47 20.27 10.00
C GLU A 38 -20.44 20.95 9.00
N GLN A 39 -20.13 20.92 7.72
CA GLN A 39 -20.97 21.43 6.64
C GLN A 39 -22.05 20.42 6.20
N GLY A 40 -22.10 19.24 6.83
CA GLY A 40 -23.07 18.19 6.48
C GLY A 40 -22.68 17.35 5.25
N ILE A 41 -21.43 17.44 4.80
CA ILE A 41 -20.89 16.66 3.69
C ILE A 41 -20.14 15.44 4.28
N PRO A 42 -20.73 14.22 4.26
CA PRO A 42 -20.11 13.03 4.79
C PRO A 42 -18.89 12.62 3.97
N VAL A 43 -17.87 12.15 4.67
CA VAL A 43 -16.63 11.64 4.07
C VAL A 43 -16.47 10.15 4.42
N VAL A 44 -16.20 9.32 3.42
CA VAL A 44 -15.69 7.96 3.61
C VAL A 44 -14.27 7.91 3.07
N THR A 45 -13.32 7.51 3.91
CA THR A 45 -11.94 7.30 3.46
C THR A 45 -11.78 5.91 2.86
N LEU A 46 -10.91 5.78 1.85
CA LEU A 46 -10.64 4.51 1.18
C LEU A 46 -9.15 4.33 0.88
N ASN A 47 -8.75 3.07 0.72
CA ASN A 47 -7.37 2.67 0.49
C ASN A 47 -6.43 3.09 1.62
N THR A 48 -6.08 4.35 1.77
CA THR A 48 -5.37 4.90 2.93
C THR A 48 -6.33 5.65 3.85
N ASP A 49 -5.98 5.76 5.14
CA ASP A 49 -6.79 6.47 6.13
C ASP A 49 -6.02 7.68 6.71
N ILE A 50 -6.70 8.46 7.51
CA ILE A 50 -6.13 9.54 8.29
C ILE A 50 -6.83 9.61 9.65
N GLU A 51 -6.04 9.57 10.72
CA GLU A 51 -6.55 9.53 12.08
C GLU A 51 -7.15 10.88 12.54
N ASN A 52 -7.98 10.80 13.58
CA ASN A 52 -8.58 11.95 14.24
C ASN A 52 -9.45 12.80 13.31
N THR A 53 -10.23 12.14 12.45
CA THR A 53 -11.22 12.76 11.56
C THR A 53 -12.65 12.40 11.92
N ARG A 54 -13.60 13.21 11.47
CA ARG A 54 -15.05 12.97 11.55
C ARG A 54 -15.60 12.28 10.30
N ARG A 55 -14.77 11.48 9.60
CA ARG A 55 -15.25 10.62 8.53
C ARG A 55 -16.27 9.62 9.07
N ILE A 56 -17.26 9.24 8.27
CA ILE A 56 -18.30 8.29 8.69
C ILE A 56 -17.82 6.83 8.62
N ALA A 57 -16.86 6.51 7.75
CA ALA A 57 -16.23 5.19 7.67
C ALA A 57 -14.89 5.24 6.94
N TYR A 58 -14.10 4.18 7.14
CA TYR A 58 -12.93 3.82 6.35
C TYR A 58 -13.15 2.49 5.64
N VAL A 59 -12.73 2.38 4.37
CA VAL A 59 -12.76 1.13 3.61
C VAL A 59 -11.36 0.85 3.05
N GLY A 60 -10.71 -0.21 3.50
CA GLY A 60 -9.36 -0.56 3.04
C GLY A 60 -8.83 -1.84 3.68
N SER A 61 -7.58 -2.15 3.44
CA SER A 61 -6.91 -3.26 4.09
C SER A 61 -6.46 -2.89 5.51
N HIS A 62 -6.28 -3.90 6.35
CA HIS A 62 -5.59 -3.72 7.63
C HIS A 62 -4.07 -3.74 7.35
N TYR A 63 -3.48 -2.59 7.12
CA TYR A 63 -2.13 -2.47 6.55
C TYR A 63 -1.03 -3.03 7.44
N THR A 64 -1.12 -2.87 8.76
CA THR A 64 -0.19 -3.52 9.69
C THR A 64 -0.21 -5.05 9.53
N LYS A 65 -1.41 -5.67 9.48
CA LYS A 65 -1.54 -7.12 9.23
C LYS A 65 -1.04 -7.51 7.85
N SER A 66 -1.26 -6.67 6.84
CA SER A 66 -0.78 -6.88 5.48
C SER A 66 0.75 -6.88 5.43
N GLY A 67 1.41 -5.95 6.12
CA GLY A 67 2.86 -5.94 6.30
C GLY A 67 3.38 -7.19 7.03
N SER A 68 2.71 -7.60 8.11
CA SER A 68 3.00 -8.86 8.82
C SER A 68 2.87 -10.08 7.90
N THR A 69 1.89 -10.07 6.99
CA THR A 69 1.71 -11.13 5.98
C THR A 69 2.90 -11.17 5.02
N ALA A 70 3.39 -10.01 4.55
CA ALA A 70 4.57 -9.93 3.69
C ALA A 70 5.82 -10.49 4.39
N ALA A 71 6.03 -10.18 5.65
CA ALA A 71 7.11 -10.74 6.47
C ALA A 71 6.99 -12.27 6.60
N GLY A 72 5.78 -12.77 6.85
CA GLY A 72 5.49 -14.20 6.90
C GLY A 72 5.80 -14.91 5.58
N LEU A 73 5.40 -14.32 4.44
CA LEU A 73 5.71 -14.86 3.11
C LEU A 73 7.21 -14.91 2.85
N LEU A 74 7.96 -13.84 3.13
CA LEU A 74 9.42 -13.87 2.96
C LEU A 74 10.05 -14.97 3.82
N ARG A 75 9.64 -15.08 5.06
CA ARG A 75 10.13 -16.14 5.97
C ARG A 75 9.88 -17.56 5.46
N LEU A 76 8.71 -17.80 4.81
CA LEU A 76 8.38 -19.11 4.23
C LEU A 76 9.18 -19.42 2.97
N MET A 77 9.60 -18.41 2.22
CA MET A 77 10.29 -18.55 0.93
C MET A 77 11.82 -18.45 1.03
N THR A 78 12.35 -18.11 2.19
CA THR A 78 13.79 -17.91 2.39
C THR A 78 14.34 -18.90 3.41
N HIS A 79 15.64 -19.20 3.30
CA HIS A 79 16.37 -20.03 4.23
C HIS A 79 17.75 -19.41 4.51
N GLY A 80 18.25 -19.62 5.73
CA GLY A 80 19.53 -19.06 6.16
C GLY A 80 19.41 -17.56 6.44
N GLU A 81 20.49 -16.83 6.22
CA GLU A 81 20.57 -15.39 6.44
C GLU A 81 19.87 -14.62 5.31
N VAL A 82 19.02 -13.70 5.68
CA VAL A 82 18.19 -12.93 4.76
C VAL A 82 18.42 -11.44 4.98
N HIS A 83 18.78 -10.74 3.91
CA HIS A 83 18.91 -9.29 3.88
C HIS A 83 17.83 -8.70 2.98
N VAL A 84 16.96 -7.90 3.57
CA VAL A 84 15.79 -7.35 2.90
C VAL A 84 16.02 -5.89 2.53
N GLY A 85 15.87 -5.57 1.23
CA GLY A 85 15.67 -4.20 0.77
C GLY A 85 14.17 -3.89 0.74
N ILE A 86 13.75 -2.77 1.33
CA ILE A 86 12.36 -2.31 1.30
C ILE A 86 12.24 -1.14 0.33
N ILE A 87 11.36 -1.28 -0.67
CA ILE A 87 11.04 -0.23 -1.64
C ILE A 87 9.64 0.27 -1.33
N THR A 88 9.53 1.56 -1.00
CA THR A 88 8.26 2.17 -0.59
C THR A 88 7.92 3.41 -1.43
N GLY A 89 6.64 3.77 -1.49
CA GLY A 89 6.20 4.97 -2.20
C GLY A 89 6.58 6.24 -1.43
N SER A 90 5.88 6.56 -0.37
CA SER A 90 6.12 7.76 0.43
C SER A 90 5.76 7.54 1.90
N SER A 91 6.58 8.09 2.80
CA SER A 91 6.32 8.14 4.25
C SER A 91 5.12 9.03 4.63
N ASN A 92 4.65 9.87 3.72
CA ASN A 92 3.46 10.70 3.91
C ASN A 92 2.14 9.96 3.60
N ILE A 93 2.21 8.70 3.25
CA ILE A 93 1.04 7.83 2.99
C ILE A 93 0.95 6.80 4.12
N LEU A 94 -0.10 6.90 4.93
CA LEU A 94 -0.25 6.10 6.16
C LEU A 94 -0.19 4.60 5.88
N CYS A 95 -0.82 4.12 4.82
CA CYS A 95 -0.79 2.70 4.48
C CYS A 95 0.61 2.17 4.17
N HIS A 96 1.53 3.00 3.67
CA HIS A 96 2.92 2.59 3.44
C HIS A 96 3.68 2.42 4.76
N THR A 97 3.56 3.40 5.65
CA THR A 97 4.23 3.35 6.97
C THR A 97 3.69 2.22 7.85
N GLU A 98 2.37 1.98 7.84
CA GLU A 98 1.75 0.88 8.58
C GLU A 98 2.19 -0.50 8.05
N ARG A 99 2.33 -0.67 6.74
CA ARG A 99 2.87 -1.91 6.15
C ARG A 99 4.31 -2.16 6.59
N ILE A 100 5.15 -1.13 6.55
CA ILE A 100 6.54 -1.23 7.01
C ILE A 100 6.59 -1.55 8.50
N ALA A 101 5.77 -0.89 9.33
CA ALA A 101 5.70 -1.15 10.76
C ALA A 101 5.30 -2.60 11.06
N GLY A 102 4.23 -3.10 10.41
CA GLY A 102 3.78 -4.48 10.57
C GLY A 102 4.81 -5.52 10.09
N PHE A 103 5.50 -5.24 8.99
CA PHE A 103 6.59 -6.05 8.47
C PHE A 103 7.74 -6.13 9.46
N THR A 104 8.24 -4.98 9.91
CA THR A 104 9.38 -4.87 10.83
C THR A 104 9.08 -5.52 12.18
N GLU A 105 7.89 -5.26 12.75
CA GLU A 105 7.49 -5.83 14.03
C GLU A 105 7.43 -7.36 13.97
N SER A 106 6.91 -7.92 12.88
CA SER A 106 6.80 -9.37 12.68
C SER A 106 8.16 -10.06 12.49
N LEU A 107 9.20 -9.32 12.11
CA LEU A 107 10.55 -9.85 11.95
C LEU A 107 11.40 -9.77 13.21
N LYS A 108 11.01 -9.01 14.24
CA LYS A 108 11.77 -8.88 15.49
C LYS A 108 12.20 -10.22 16.11
N PRO A 109 11.31 -11.26 16.20
CA PRO A 109 11.72 -12.56 16.73
C PRO A 109 12.74 -13.32 15.89
N PHE A 110 13.03 -12.84 14.68
CA PHE A 110 13.93 -13.46 13.70
C PHE A 110 15.12 -12.54 13.35
N SER A 111 15.38 -11.53 14.17
CA SER A 111 16.44 -10.54 13.95
C SER A 111 17.86 -11.12 13.88
N ASP A 112 18.06 -12.33 14.37
CA ASP A 112 19.34 -13.04 14.25
C ASP A 112 19.61 -13.60 12.85
N THR A 113 18.56 -13.71 12.02
CA THR A 113 18.64 -14.34 10.69
C THR A 113 18.04 -13.49 9.57
N ILE A 114 17.19 -12.51 9.89
CA ILE A 114 16.56 -11.64 8.90
C ILE A 114 16.81 -10.19 9.23
N HIS A 115 17.50 -9.49 8.35
CA HIS A 115 17.95 -8.13 8.52
C HIS A 115 17.33 -7.20 7.46
N ILE A 116 16.86 -6.03 7.88
CA ILE A 116 16.47 -4.98 6.96
C ILE A 116 17.71 -4.16 6.64
N ALA A 117 18.20 -4.24 5.41
CA ALA A 117 19.42 -3.56 4.98
C ALA A 117 19.17 -2.06 4.79
N GLU A 118 18.16 -1.68 4.02
CA GLU A 118 17.81 -0.28 3.78
C GLU A 118 16.34 -0.16 3.35
N ILE A 119 15.73 1.01 3.63
CA ILE A 119 14.40 1.40 3.17
C ILE A 119 14.56 2.57 2.20
N VAL A 120 14.02 2.45 0.99
CA VAL A 120 14.17 3.43 -0.08
C VAL A 120 12.81 3.92 -0.56
N GLU A 121 12.58 5.24 -0.54
CA GLU A 121 11.38 5.87 -1.11
C GLU A 121 11.56 6.09 -2.62
N VAL A 122 10.52 5.76 -3.39
CA VAL A 122 10.50 5.86 -4.86
C VAL A 122 9.26 6.59 -5.39
N HIS A 123 8.46 7.19 -4.52
CA HIS A 123 7.27 8.00 -4.83
C HIS A 123 6.28 7.34 -5.82
N ASP A 124 6.19 6.01 -5.80
CA ASP A 124 5.41 5.18 -6.73
C ASP A 124 5.81 5.33 -8.22
N ASP A 125 6.98 5.93 -8.48
CA ASP A 125 7.50 6.17 -9.83
C ASP A 125 8.39 5.01 -10.29
N GLU A 126 8.12 4.50 -11.49
CA GLU A 126 8.80 3.33 -12.05
C GLU A 126 10.26 3.63 -12.45
N PHE A 127 10.55 4.84 -12.91
CA PHE A 127 11.89 5.25 -13.28
C PHE A 127 12.76 5.45 -12.04
N GLU A 128 12.24 6.18 -11.07
CA GLU A 128 12.90 6.39 -9.78
C GLU A 128 13.16 5.06 -9.07
N SER A 129 12.20 4.14 -9.11
CA SER A 129 12.33 2.81 -8.55
C SER A 129 13.44 2.01 -9.23
N TYR A 130 13.55 2.08 -10.57
CA TYR A 130 14.65 1.44 -11.29
C TYR A 130 16.01 1.98 -10.84
N GLU A 131 16.18 3.29 -10.80
CA GLU A 131 17.45 3.93 -10.44
C GLU A 131 17.83 3.63 -8.99
N LYS A 132 16.91 3.87 -8.04
CA LYS A 132 17.17 3.70 -6.61
C LYS A 132 17.36 2.24 -6.22
N THR A 133 16.60 1.30 -6.81
CA THR A 133 16.81 -0.14 -6.59
C THR A 133 18.16 -0.57 -7.15
N THR A 134 18.60 -0.02 -8.29
CA THR A 134 19.94 -0.31 -8.83
C THR A 134 21.04 0.16 -7.88
N VAL A 135 20.90 1.35 -7.31
CA VAL A 135 21.87 1.89 -6.33
C VAL A 135 21.86 1.05 -5.06
N LEU A 136 20.67 0.73 -4.54
CA LEU A 136 20.49 -0.10 -3.35
C LEU A 136 21.22 -1.45 -3.48
N LEU A 137 20.96 -2.20 -4.56
CA LEU A 137 21.52 -3.53 -4.79
C LEU A 137 23.03 -3.50 -5.05
N LYS A 138 23.56 -2.41 -5.57
CA LYS A 138 25.03 -2.22 -5.71
C LYS A 138 25.70 -1.87 -4.38
N ARG A 139 25.02 -1.12 -3.51
CA ARG A 139 25.51 -0.73 -2.18
C ARG A 139 25.45 -1.90 -1.19
N HIS A 140 24.42 -2.72 -1.31
CA HIS A 140 24.11 -3.85 -0.45
C HIS A 140 24.04 -5.15 -1.28
N PRO A 141 25.20 -5.69 -1.70
CA PRO A 141 25.24 -6.91 -2.52
C PRO A 141 24.77 -8.16 -1.76
N GLU A 142 24.67 -8.09 -0.44
CA GLU A 142 24.12 -9.11 0.45
C GLU A 142 22.59 -9.23 0.35
N ILE A 143 21.86 -8.23 -0.19
CA ILE A 143 20.40 -8.28 -0.32
C ILE A 143 19.99 -9.46 -1.20
N ASN A 144 19.18 -10.34 -0.64
CA ASN A 144 18.61 -11.52 -1.29
C ASN A 144 17.07 -11.56 -1.25
N ALA A 145 16.45 -10.53 -0.65
CA ALA A 145 15.01 -10.34 -0.66
C ALA A 145 14.64 -8.86 -0.89
N LEU A 146 13.55 -8.62 -1.63
CA LEU A 146 12.97 -7.29 -1.79
C LEU A 146 11.50 -7.31 -1.37
N TYR A 147 11.10 -6.27 -0.66
CA TYR A 147 9.73 -6.01 -0.29
C TYR A 147 9.27 -4.69 -0.90
N PHE A 148 8.41 -4.77 -1.92
CA PHE A 148 7.75 -3.60 -2.52
C PHE A 148 6.48 -3.29 -1.75
N VAL A 149 6.48 -2.19 -1.02
CA VAL A 149 5.38 -1.76 -0.14
C VAL A 149 4.25 -1.09 -0.93
N ALA A 150 4.58 -0.51 -2.10
CA ALA A 150 3.70 0.34 -2.89
C ALA A 150 3.99 0.20 -4.39
N GLY A 151 3.82 1.25 -5.19
CA GLY A 151 4.18 1.30 -6.62
C GLY A 151 5.68 1.22 -6.91
N GLY A 152 6.07 1.34 -8.18
CA GLY A 152 7.46 1.21 -8.63
C GLY A 152 7.94 -0.25 -8.76
N VAL A 153 7.02 -1.22 -8.70
CA VAL A 153 7.33 -2.67 -8.74
C VAL A 153 8.02 -3.06 -10.05
N TYR A 154 7.50 -2.56 -11.16
CA TYR A 154 8.05 -2.90 -12.48
C TYR A 154 9.47 -2.34 -12.65
N GLY A 155 9.70 -1.07 -12.28
CA GLY A 155 11.01 -0.43 -12.34
C GLY A 155 12.05 -1.17 -11.49
N GLY A 156 11.72 -1.45 -10.22
CA GLY A 156 12.61 -2.18 -9.34
C GLY A 156 12.92 -3.60 -9.82
N CYS A 157 11.93 -4.33 -10.33
CA CYS A 157 12.15 -5.65 -10.92
C CYS A 157 12.99 -5.60 -12.20
N ARG A 158 12.88 -4.54 -13.01
CA ARG A 158 13.79 -4.31 -14.16
C ARG A 158 15.24 -4.13 -13.71
N SER A 159 15.47 -3.44 -12.61
CA SER A 159 16.81 -3.31 -11.99
C SER A 159 17.37 -4.69 -11.61
N VAL A 160 16.56 -5.52 -10.91
CA VAL A 160 16.95 -6.90 -10.55
C VAL A 160 17.35 -7.71 -11.78
N LYS A 161 16.57 -7.62 -12.88
CA LYS A 161 16.89 -8.29 -14.16
C LYS A 161 18.16 -7.75 -14.80
N ALA A 162 18.33 -6.43 -14.85
CA ALA A 162 19.51 -5.79 -15.45
C ALA A 162 20.81 -6.15 -14.73
N LEU A 163 20.73 -6.44 -13.42
CA LEU A 163 21.87 -6.90 -12.61
C LEU A 163 22.05 -8.43 -12.61
N GLY A 164 21.16 -9.19 -13.28
CA GLY A 164 21.24 -10.65 -13.35
C GLY A 164 20.85 -11.37 -12.05
N LEU A 165 20.13 -10.70 -11.12
CA LEU A 165 19.86 -11.19 -9.77
C LEU A 165 18.51 -11.93 -9.63
N GLN A 166 17.72 -12.05 -10.71
CA GLN A 166 16.35 -12.57 -10.66
C GLN A 166 16.22 -13.99 -10.09
N ASN A 167 17.25 -14.83 -10.22
CA ASN A 167 17.25 -16.21 -9.72
C ASN A 167 17.68 -16.31 -8.24
N GLN A 168 18.24 -15.26 -7.68
CA GLN A 168 18.77 -15.20 -6.32
C GLN A 168 17.86 -14.40 -5.37
N MET A 169 16.95 -13.61 -5.93
CA MET A 169 16.10 -12.68 -5.20
C MET A 169 14.74 -13.30 -4.87
N ARG A 170 14.26 -13.08 -3.64
CA ARG A 170 12.85 -13.33 -3.27
C ARG A 170 12.12 -12.01 -3.17
N ILE A 171 11.04 -11.86 -3.93
CA ILE A 171 10.33 -10.60 -4.06
C ILE A 171 8.88 -10.76 -3.63
N VAL A 172 8.44 -9.93 -2.67
CA VAL A 172 7.03 -9.75 -2.31
C VAL A 172 6.60 -8.35 -2.73
N ALA A 173 5.44 -8.27 -3.39
CA ALA A 173 4.88 -7.01 -3.89
C ALA A 173 3.37 -6.93 -3.60
N TYR A 174 2.79 -5.78 -3.90
CA TYR A 174 1.35 -5.55 -3.85
C TYR A 174 0.75 -5.40 -5.23
N ASP A 175 -0.52 -5.73 -5.32
CA ASP A 175 -1.45 -5.47 -6.41
C ASP A 175 -1.13 -6.14 -7.75
N MET A 176 -2.14 -6.82 -8.29
CA MET A 176 -2.06 -7.58 -9.54
C MET A 176 -2.33 -6.68 -10.76
N VAL A 177 -1.55 -5.59 -10.90
CA VAL A 177 -1.57 -4.82 -12.15
C VAL A 177 -0.93 -5.65 -13.29
N PRO A 178 -1.22 -5.33 -14.58
CA PRO A 178 -0.75 -6.16 -15.70
C PRO A 178 0.75 -6.45 -15.69
N THR A 179 1.58 -5.45 -15.35
CA THR A 179 3.05 -5.59 -15.28
C THR A 179 3.49 -6.48 -14.12
N THR A 180 2.87 -6.35 -12.94
CA THR A 180 3.13 -7.22 -11.77
C THR A 180 2.71 -8.66 -12.05
N LYS A 181 1.55 -8.86 -12.71
CA LYS A 181 1.07 -10.18 -13.12
C LYS A 181 2.06 -10.88 -14.05
N GLU A 182 2.60 -10.16 -15.02
CA GLU A 182 3.58 -10.71 -15.96
C GLU A 182 4.90 -11.08 -15.24
N LEU A 183 5.39 -10.24 -14.33
CA LEU A 183 6.59 -10.52 -13.54
C LEU A 183 6.41 -11.73 -12.61
N LEU A 184 5.20 -11.91 -12.06
CA LEU A 184 4.85 -13.08 -11.25
C LEU A 184 4.84 -14.36 -12.11
N ARG A 185 4.26 -14.33 -13.31
CA ARG A 185 4.27 -15.44 -14.27
C ARG A 185 5.68 -15.83 -14.70
N GLN A 186 6.56 -14.86 -14.88
CA GLN A 186 7.98 -15.07 -15.18
C GLN A 186 8.78 -15.60 -13.98
N GLY A 187 8.19 -15.66 -12.78
CA GLY A 187 8.88 -16.09 -11.55
C GLY A 187 9.89 -15.10 -11.01
N ILE A 188 9.85 -13.83 -11.45
CA ILE A 188 10.69 -12.73 -10.93
C ILE A 188 10.15 -12.30 -9.58
N ILE A 189 8.84 -12.08 -9.48
CA ILE A 189 8.13 -11.88 -8.21
C ILE A 189 7.75 -13.24 -7.65
N SER A 190 7.95 -13.44 -6.34
CA SER A 190 7.67 -14.70 -5.66
C SER A 190 6.23 -14.76 -5.15
N ALA A 191 5.69 -13.65 -4.66
CA ALA A 191 4.30 -13.54 -4.20
C ALA A 191 3.78 -12.10 -4.32
N VAL A 192 2.48 -11.97 -4.55
CA VAL A 192 1.77 -10.69 -4.60
C VAL A 192 0.62 -10.71 -3.61
N ILE A 193 0.50 -9.66 -2.82
CA ILE A 193 -0.61 -9.43 -1.89
C ILE A 193 -1.64 -8.55 -2.59
N CYS A 194 -2.83 -9.08 -2.83
CA CYS A 194 -3.94 -8.38 -3.48
C CYS A 194 -4.95 -7.87 -2.46
N GLN A 195 -5.54 -6.71 -2.70
CA GLN A 195 -6.32 -5.96 -1.71
C GLN A 195 -7.76 -5.73 -2.13
N GLN A 196 -8.30 -6.49 -3.06
CA GLN A 196 -9.68 -6.36 -3.56
C GLN A 196 -10.06 -4.93 -4.01
N PRO A 197 -9.36 -4.35 -5.01
CA PRO A 197 -9.53 -2.96 -5.40
C PRO A 197 -10.96 -2.61 -5.85
N LYS A 198 -11.67 -3.56 -6.47
CA LYS A 198 -13.08 -3.37 -6.84
C LYS A 198 -13.97 -3.13 -5.63
N LEU A 199 -13.77 -3.89 -4.55
CA LEU A 199 -14.53 -3.72 -3.31
C LEU A 199 -14.16 -2.42 -2.61
N GLN A 200 -12.86 -2.08 -2.57
CA GLN A 200 -12.40 -0.79 -2.02
C GLN A 200 -12.98 0.41 -2.76
N GLY A 201 -13.20 0.31 -4.07
CA GLY A 201 -13.81 1.39 -4.85
C GLY A 201 -15.34 1.46 -4.72
N SER A 202 -16.04 0.31 -4.67
CA SER A 202 -17.51 0.29 -4.66
C SER A 202 -18.13 0.47 -3.28
N LYS A 203 -17.53 -0.08 -2.24
CA LYS A 203 -18.10 -0.06 -0.88
C LYS A 203 -18.19 1.35 -0.28
N PRO A 204 -17.21 2.27 -0.44
CA PRO A 204 -17.35 3.64 0.03
C PRO A 204 -18.57 4.35 -0.54
N LEU A 205 -18.84 4.17 -1.85
CA LEU A 205 -19.99 4.77 -2.51
C LEU A 205 -21.32 4.18 -1.99
N ALA A 206 -21.36 2.87 -1.74
CA ALA A 206 -22.52 2.24 -1.14
C ALA A 206 -22.81 2.75 0.28
N LEU A 207 -21.77 2.95 1.10
CA LEU A 207 -21.88 3.51 2.46
C LEU A 207 -22.38 4.95 2.42
N LEU A 208 -21.82 5.79 1.53
CA LEU A 208 -22.29 7.16 1.33
C LEU A 208 -23.74 7.18 0.86
N PHE A 209 -24.10 6.36 -0.11
CA PHE A 209 -25.49 6.28 -0.62
C PHE A 209 -26.47 5.90 0.50
N THR A 210 -26.17 4.87 1.29
CA THR A 210 -27.03 4.48 2.42
C THR A 210 -27.17 5.62 3.41
N TYR A 211 -26.08 6.23 3.85
CA TYR A 211 -26.13 7.34 4.80
C TYR A 211 -26.94 8.54 4.27
N LEU A 212 -26.73 8.92 3.02
CA LEU A 212 -27.42 10.07 2.40
C LEU A 212 -28.93 9.83 2.18
N THR A 213 -29.34 8.57 2.02
CA THR A 213 -30.74 8.23 1.77
C THR A 213 -31.53 7.87 3.03
N THR A 214 -30.86 7.33 4.05
CA THR A 214 -31.54 6.85 5.27
C THR A 214 -31.18 7.65 6.52
N GLY A 215 -30.06 8.37 6.52
CA GLY A 215 -29.47 9.02 7.70
C GLY A 215 -28.76 8.04 8.64
N GLU A 216 -28.73 6.74 8.33
CA GLU A 216 -28.11 5.72 9.18
C GLU A 216 -26.59 5.68 8.98
N LEU A 217 -25.85 5.79 10.10
CA LEU A 217 -24.40 5.62 10.08
C LEU A 217 -24.02 4.16 9.76
N PRO A 218 -22.85 3.91 9.13
CA PRO A 218 -22.32 2.58 8.95
C PRO A 218 -22.24 1.78 10.27
N ASP A 219 -22.46 0.46 10.20
CA ASP A 219 -22.48 -0.46 11.36
C ASP A 219 -21.12 -0.51 12.12
N ARG A 220 -20.06 -0.08 11.45
CA ARG A 220 -18.71 0.05 12.00
C ARG A 220 -17.97 1.18 11.34
N GLU A 221 -16.97 1.71 12.05
CA GLU A 221 -16.13 2.79 11.53
C GLU A 221 -15.10 2.28 10.50
N GLN A 222 -14.64 1.05 10.65
CA GLN A 222 -13.59 0.46 9.81
C GLN A 222 -14.11 -0.78 9.09
N HIS A 223 -14.13 -0.73 7.77
CA HIS A 223 -14.52 -1.82 6.87
C HIS A 223 -13.28 -2.42 6.21
N TYR A 224 -12.65 -3.36 6.90
CA TYR A 224 -11.48 -4.04 6.34
C TYR A 224 -11.88 -5.01 5.23
N VAL A 225 -11.15 -4.94 4.12
CA VAL A 225 -11.21 -5.93 3.05
C VAL A 225 -10.16 -7.02 3.30
N ALA A 226 -10.48 -8.25 2.90
CA ALA A 226 -9.52 -9.35 2.98
C ALA A 226 -8.37 -9.13 2.00
N VAL A 227 -7.20 -9.65 2.34
CA VAL A 227 -6.07 -9.74 1.42
C VAL A 227 -5.99 -11.17 0.86
N ASP A 228 -5.69 -11.26 -0.45
CA ASP A 228 -5.47 -12.52 -1.15
C ASP A 228 -4.00 -12.63 -1.54
N ILE A 229 -3.41 -13.81 -1.36
CA ILE A 229 -2.04 -14.08 -1.78
C ILE A 229 -2.06 -14.73 -3.15
N ARG A 230 -1.32 -14.17 -4.09
CA ARG A 230 -1.11 -14.69 -5.43
C ARG A 230 0.34 -15.10 -5.60
N ILE A 231 0.49 -16.29 -6.13
CA ILE A 231 1.76 -16.87 -6.58
C ILE A 231 1.61 -17.25 -8.06
N ARG A 232 2.67 -17.72 -8.67
CA ARG A 232 2.68 -18.08 -10.10
C ARG A 232 1.55 -19.03 -10.48
N GLU A 233 1.22 -19.99 -9.61
CA GLU A 233 0.25 -21.06 -9.85
C GLU A 233 -1.21 -20.62 -9.75
N ASN A 234 -1.51 -19.45 -9.16
CA ASN A 234 -2.88 -18.96 -8.98
C ASN A 234 -3.07 -17.50 -9.46
N CYS A 235 -2.26 -17.03 -10.40
CA CYS A 235 -2.23 -15.65 -10.88
C CYS A 235 -3.06 -15.39 -12.16
N ASP A 236 -4.07 -16.17 -12.43
CA ASP A 236 -4.94 -16.08 -13.61
C ASP A 236 -5.81 -14.80 -13.63
#